data_51bbed225f32bb651b5429b4b1d8425f
#
_entry.id   51bbed225f32bb651b5429b4b1d8425f
#
_cell.length_a   1.000
_cell.length_b   1.000
_cell.length_c   1.000
_cell.angle_alpha   90.00
_cell.angle_beta   90.00
_cell.angle_gamma   90.00
#
_symmetry.space_group_name_H-M   'P 1'
#
loop_
_entity.id
_entity.type
_entity.pdbx_description
1 polymer ?
#
loop_
_entity_poly.entity_id
_entity_poly.type
_entity_poly.pdbx_seq_one_letter_code
_entity_poly.pdbx_strand_id
1 'polypeptide(L)'
;MKILLATDGDTMESKIAKRFGEAPYYLIYDSETKETEARVNPGHDDNHSGLIDLVDEGVLYYIIGNTGPNAFNVLNDRGAELFLARGREAKDALVAFQNKELEKLSKSTLKKPIRNK
;
A
#
# COMPACT_ATOMS: atom_id res chain seq x y z
N MET A 1 -13.29 -1.00 -7.94
CA MET A 1 -12.53 -0.88 -6.68
C MET A 1 -11.19 -0.23 -6.97
N LYS A 2 -10.68 0.50 -6.01
CA LYS A 2 -9.37 1.15 -6.14
C LYS A 2 -8.37 0.43 -5.26
N ILE A 3 -7.22 0.12 -5.85
CA ILE A 3 -6.16 -0.66 -5.22
C ILE A 3 -4.88 0.16 -5.27
N LEU A 4 -4.26 0.36 -4.12
CA LEU A 4 -2.99 1.07 -4.05
C LEU A 4 -1.85 0.08 -3.99
N LEU A 5 -0.80 0.36 -4.78
CA LEU A 5 0.45 -0.40 -4.72
C LEU A 5 1.57 0.57 -4.34
N ALA A 6 2.26 0.26 -3.26
CA ALA A 6 3.34 1.12 -2.77
C ALA A 6 4.65 0.68 -3.42
N THR A 7 5.22 1.50 -4.29
CA THR A 7 6.25 1.08 -5.23
C THR A 7 7.49 1.95 -5.17
N ASP A 8 8.59 1.42 -5.72
CA ASP A 8 9.85 2.14 -5.82
C ASP A 8 9.88 3.11 -6.99
N GLY A 9 9.02 2.92 -7.99
CA GLY A 9 8.95 3.77 -9.16
C GLY A 9 7.52 4.02 -9.58
N ASP A 10 7.34 4.79 -10.64
CA ASP A 10 6.03 5.29 -11.03
C ASP A 10 5.35 4.48 -12.14
N THR A 11 5.80 3.25 -12.38
CA THR A 11 5.18 2.38 -13.38
C THR A 11 4.86 1.02 -12.77
N MET A 12 4.03 0.26 -13.47
CA MET A 12 3.64 -1.08 -13.01
C MET A 12 4.77 -2.09 -13.12
N GLU A 13 5.86 -1.78 -13.81
CA GLU A 13 7.08 -2.60 -13.80
C GLU A 13 7.93 -2.35 -12.56
N SER A 14 7.62 -1.32 -11.78
CA SER A 14 8.36 -1.03 -10.56
C SER A 14 8.07 -2.07 -9.49
N LYS A 15 9.06 -2.28 -8.62
CA LYS A 15 8.87 -3.24 -7.53
C LYS A 15 8.10 -2.64 -6.39
N ILE A 16 7.38 -3.49 -5.69
CA ILE A 16 6.77 -3.10 -4.41
C ILE A 16 7.90 -2.69 -3.47
N ALA A 17 7.78 -1.52 -2.89
CA ALA A 17 8.81 -1.00 -1.99
C ALA A 17 8.95 -1.88 -0.76
N LYS A 18 10.17 -2.00 -0.27
CA LYS A 18 10.46 -2.84 0.88
C LYS A 18 9.65 -2.42 2.11
N ARG A 19 9.47 -1.11 2.29
CA ARG A 19 8.71 -0.57 3.43
C ARG A 19 7.67 0.41 2.92
N PHE A 20 6.45 0.20 3.39
CA PHE A 20 5.31 0.99 2.95
C PHE A 20 5.52 2.49 3.17
N GLY A 21 5.94 2.87 4.37
CA GLY A 21 6.10 4.29 4.70
C GLY A 21 7.20 4.98 3.93
N GLU A 22 8.15 4.23 3.38
CA GLU A 22 9.28 4.77 2.64
C GLU A 22 9.13 4.63 1.14
N ALA A 23 8.01 4.12 0.65
CA ALA A 23 7.79 3.96 -0.78
C ALA A 23 7.75 5.34 -1.44
N PRO A 24 8.55 5.57 -2.50
CA PRO A 24 8.52 6.87 -3.17
C PRO A 24 7.22 7.16 -3.90
N TYR A 25 6.52 6.13 -4.35
CA TYR A 25 5.33 6.30 -5.17
C TYR A 25 4.20 5.41 -4.70
N TYR A 26 2.98 5.89 -4.91
CA TYR A 26 1.77 5.12 -4.78
C TYR A 26 1.13 5.01 -6.16
N LEU A 27 0.94 3.78 -6.63
CA LEU A 27 0.20 3.54 -7.87
C LEU A 27 -1.21 3.16 -7.47
N ILE A 28 -2.20 3.87 -7.98
CA ILE A 28 -3.60 3.60 -7.66
C ILE A 28 -4.26 3.05 -8.91
N TYR A 29 -4.64 1.80 -8.85
CA TYR A 29 -5.27 1.08 -9.94
C TYR A 29 -6.77 1.01 -9.72
N ASP A 30 -7.54 1.40 -10.72
CA ASP A 30 -9.00 1.30 -10.67
C ASP A 30 -9.42 0.10 -11.51
N SER A 31 -9.98 -0.91 -10.85
CA SER A 31 -10.32 -2.15 -11.54
C SER A 31 -11.49 -1.99 -12.50
N GLU A 32 -12.28 -0.92 -12.36
CA GLU A 32 -13.42 -0.69 -13.26
C GLU A 32 -12.97 -0.04 -14.56
N THR A 33 -12.12 0.97 -14.49
CA THR A 33 -11.61 1.65 -15.68
C THR A 33 -10.32 1.01 -16.21
N LYS A 34 -9.64 0.24 -15.36
CA LYS A 34 -8.34 -0.38 -15.63
C LYS A 34 -7.23 0.65 -15.85
N GLU A 35 -7.42 1.83 -15.31
CA GLU A 35 -6.43 2.89 -15.38
C GLU A 35 -5.59 2.92 -14.11
N THR A 36 -4.34 3.36 -14.25
CA THR A 36 -3.41 3.48 -13.14
C THR A 36 -2.97 4.93 -13.04
N GLU A 37 -3.06 5.46 -11.83
CA GLU A 37 -2.57 6.80 -11.53
C GLU A 37 -1.35 6.68 -10.61
N ALA A 38 -0.25 7.34 -10.99
CA ALA A 38 0.94 7.38 -10.14
C ALA A 38 0.95 8.66 -9.34
N ARG A 39 1.11 8.54 -8.04
CA ARG A 39 1.24 9.69 -7.13
C ARG A 39 2.55 9.58 -6.37
N VAL A 40 3.19 10.72 -6.15
CA VAL A 40 4.35 10.77 -5.26
C VAL A 40 3.84 10.62 -3.83
N ASN A 41 4.49 9.74 -3.07
CA ASN A 41 4.15 9.59 -1.66
C ASN A 41 4.64 10.84 -0.91
N PRO A 42 3.75 11.61 -0.27
CA PRO A 42 4.17 12.82 0.43
C PRO A 42 4.89 12.55 1.76
N GLY A 43 5.00 11.27 2.12
CA GLY A 43 5.52 10.89 3.43
C GLY A 43 4.37 10.67 4.41
N HIS A 44 4.68 10.00 5.50
CA HIS A 44 3.70 9.76 6.55
C HIS A 44 3.96 10.76 7.68
N ASP A 45 2.99 11.60 7.98
CA ASP A 45 3.10 12.49 9.13
C ASP A 45 2.68 11.74 10.40
N ASP A 46 2.71 12.42 11.53
CA ASP A 46 2.41 11.79 12.81
C ASP A 46 0.99 11.26 12.89
N ASN A 47 0.07 11.87 12.16
CA ASN A 47 -1.35 11.49 12.17
C ASN A 47 -1.71 10.61 10.99
N HIS A 48 -0.77 10.37 10.06
CA HIS A 48 -1.03 9.61 8.84
C HIS A 48 -2.22 10.17 8.07
N SER A 49 -2.34 11.50 8.01
CA SER A 49 -3.49 12.13 7.38
C SER A 49 -3.60 11.80 5.90
N GLY A 50 -2.47 11.60 5.22
CA GLY A 50 -2.49 11.18 3.81
C GLY A 50 -3.16 9.85 3.61
N LEU A 51 -2.95 8.90 4.53
CA LEU A 51 -3.59 7.60 4.45
C LEU A 51 -5.10 7.71 4.68
N ILE A 52 -5.50 8.57 5.62
CA ILE A 52 -6.92 8.81 5.87
C ILE A 52 -7.57 9.38 4.62
N ASP A 53 -6.90 10.32 3.95
CA ASP A 53 -7.42 10.91 2.73
C ASP A 53 -7.60 9.86 1.63
N LEU A 54 -6.68 8.92 1.51
CA LEU A 54 -6.79 7.84 0.53
C LEU A 54 -8.02 6.97 0.80
N VAL A 55 -8.26 6.64 2.05
CA VAL A 55 -9.44 5.86 2.41
C VAL A 55 -10.70 6.65 2.06
N ASP A 56 -10.71 7.95 2.32
CA ASP A 56 -11.84 8.81 2.00
C ASP A 56 -12.09 8.89 0.49
N GLU A 57 -11.04 8.72 -0.32
CA GLU A 57 -11.19 8.64 -1.78
C GLU A 57 -11.70 7.28 -2.27
N GLY A 58 -11.86 6.33 -1.37
CA GLY A 58 -12.34 5.01 -1.73
C GLY A 58 -11.25 3.98 -1.99
N VAL A 59 -9.99 4.29 -1.65
CA VAL A 59 -8.89 3.35 -1.79
C VAL A 59 -8.87 2.46 -0.55
N LEU A 60 -9.39 1.23 -0.69
CA LEU A 60 -9.58 0.34 0.44
C LEU A 60 -8.70 -0.91 0.41
N TYR A 61 -7.92 -1.10 -0.65
CA TYR A 61 -7.05 -2.27 -0.80
C TYR A 61 -5.63 -1.78 -1.02
N TYR A 62 -4.69 -2.27 -0.23
CA TYR A 62 -3.30 -1.81 -0.21
C TYR A 62 -2.38 -2.99 -0.40
N ILE A 63 -1.58 -2.96 -1.46
CA ILE A 63 -0.58 -3.99 -1.75
C ILE A 63 0.78 -3.37 -1.42
N ILE A 64 1.45 -3.90 -0.40
CA ILE A 64 2.57 -3.23 0.22
C ILE A 64 3.66 -4.21 0.62
N GLY A 65 4.82 -3.67 0.94
CA GLY A 65 5.87 -4.43 1.60
C GLY A 65 5.68 -4.38 3.11
N ASN A 66 6.77 -4.28 3.86
CA ASN A 66 6.66 -4.24 5.32
C ASN A 66 5.99 -2.96 5.77
N THR A 67 5.21 -3.05 6.84
CA THR A 67 4.53 -1.90 7.40
C THR A 67 4.67 -1.89 8.92
N GLY A 68 4.87 -0.69 9.47
CA GLY A 68 4.87 -0.50 10.91
C GLY A 68 3.45 -0.49 11.48
N PRO A 69 3.34 -0.53 12.82
CA PRO A 69 2.04 -0.65 13.45
C PRO A 69 1.16 0.60 13.29
N ASN A 70 1.74 1.78 13.23
CA ASN A 70 0.92 2.99 13.16
C ASN A 70 0.17 3.09 11.84
N ALA A 71 0.87 2.90 10.72
CA ALA A 71 0.22 2.94 9.41
C ALA A 71 -0.80 1.81 9.28
N PHE A 72 -0.42 0.61 9.71
CA PHE A 72 -1.33 -0.52 9.65
C PHE A 72 -2.62 -0.22 10.42
N ASN A 73 -2.49 0.28 11.65
CA ASN A 73 -3.65 0.51 12.51
C ASN A 73 -4.57 1.58 11.93
N VAL A 74 -3.99 2.66 11.39
CA VAL A 74 -4.81 3.73 10.80
C VAL A 74 -5.68 3.18 9.67
N LEU A 75 -5.09 2.38 8.79
CA LEU A 75 -5.83 1.83 7.66
C LEU A 75 -6.81 0.74 8.10
N ASN A 76 -6.35 -0.15 8.97
CA ASN A 76 -7.18 -1.26 9.43
C ASN A 76 -8.41 -0.76 10.19
N ASP A 77 -8.24 0.27 11.02
CA ASP A 77 -9.34 0.82 11.80
C ASP A 77 -10.40 1.45 10.92
N ARG A 78 -10.06 1.80 9.69
CA ARG A 78 -10.99 2.41 8.75
C ARG A 78 -11.53 1.44 7.72
N GLY A 79 -11.30 0.15 7.92
CA GLY A 79 -11.87 -0.88 7.06
C GLY A 79 -11.04 -1.19 5.82
N ALA A 80 -9.85 -0.63 5.68
CA ALA A 80 -8.97 -0.97 4.58
C ALA A 80 -8.33 -2.33 4.81
N GLU A 81 -7.96 -3.00 3.73
CA GLU A 81 -7.31 -4.30 3.78
C GLU A 81 -5.91 -4.18 3.19
N LEU A 82 -4.93 -4.76 3.87
CA LEU A 82 -3.54 -4.68 3.48
C LEU A 82 -3.02 -6.06 3.12
N PHE A 83 -2.29 -6.14 2.01
CA PHE A 83 -1.78 -7.40 1.47
C PHE A 83 -0.29 -7.29 1.27
N LEU A 84 0.43 -8.34 1.65
CA LEU A 84 1.89 -8.36 1.62
C LEU A 84 2.38 -8.90 0.28
N ALA A 85 3.29 -8.14 -0.37
CA ALA A 85 3.78 -8.53 -1.70
C ALA A 85 5.28 -8.22 -1.85
N ARG A 86 6.08 -8.66 -0.87
CA ARG A 86 7.52 -8.41 -0.91
C ARG A 86 8.16 -8.97 -2.17
N GLY A 87 9.04 -8.18 -2.77
CA GLY A 87 9.89 -8.66 -3.85
C GLY A 87 9.23 -8.79 -5.21
N ARG A 88 7.95 -8.48 -5.33
CA ARG A 88 7.22 -8.59 -6.60
C ARG A 88 7.22 -7.26 -7.33
N GLU A 89 7.17 -7.32 -8.65
CA GLU A 89 6.83 -6.12 -9.43
C GLU A 89 5.35 -5.81 -9.23
N ALA A 90 5.00 -4.53 -9.38
CA ALA A 90 3.62 -4.10 -9.13
C ALA A 90 2.62 -4.88 -9.98
N LYS A 91 2.92 -5.06 -11.27
CA LYS A 91 2.00 -5.79 -12.15
C LYS A 91 1.78 -7.23 -11.69
N ASP A 92 2.85 -7.89 -11.23
CA ASP A 92 2.74 -9.25 -10.76
C ASP A 92 2.00 -9.32 -9.44
N ALA A 93 2.24 -8.33 -8.57
CA ALA A 93 1.53 -8.24 -7.30
C ALA A 93 0.04 -8.02 -7.52
N LEU A 94 -0.33 -7.20 -8.51
CA LEU A 94 -1.73 -6.97 -8.81
C LEU A 94 -2.42 -8.25 -9.29
N VAL A 95 -1.76 -9.02 -10.17
CA VAL A 95 -2.31 -10.29 -10.65
C VAL A 95 -2.47 -11.26 -9.47
N ALA A 96 -1.45 -11.34 -8.61
CA ALA A 96 -1.51 -12.23 -7.44
C ALA A 96 -2.66 -11.82 -6.52
N PHE A 97 -2.88 -10.52 -6.33
CA PHE A 97 -3.98 -10.03 -5.55
C PHE A 97 -5.32 -10.45 -6.16
N GLN A 98 -5.47 -10.30 -7.48
CA GLN A 98 -6.70 -10.66 -8.16
C GLN A 98 -6.97 -12.15 -8.11
N ASN A 99 -5.92 -12.96 -8.04
CA ASN A 99 -6.03 -14.42 -7.92
C ASN A 99 -6.12 -14.89 -6.48
N LYS A 100 -6.16 -13.96 -5.51
CA LYS A 100 -6.26 -14.25 -4.09
C LYS A 100 -5.06 -15.04 -3.58
N GLU A 101 -3.88 -14.71 -4.11
CA GLU A 101 -2.63 -15.39 -3.75
C GLU A 101 -1.77 -14.61 -2.76
N LEU A 102 -2.15 -13.36 -2.43
CA LEU A 102 -1.38 -12.59 -1.47
C LEU A 102 -1.90 -12.78 -0.06
N GLU A 103 -0.97 -12.74 0.89
CA GLU A 103 -1.33 -12.83 2.31
C GLU A 103 -2.00 -11.52 2.75
N LYS A 104 -3.21 -11.64 3.28
CA LYS A 104 -3.86 -10.50 3.91
C LYS A 104 -3.32 -10.34 5.32
N LEU A 105 -2.85 -9.13 5.63
CA LEU A 105 -2.26 -8.88 6.93
C LEU A 105 -3.34 -8.69 7.98
N SER A 106 -3.16 -9.34 9.14
CA SER A 106 -4.02 -9.14 10.30
C SER A 106 -3.34 -8.26 11.35
N LYS A 107 -2.06 -7.96 11.14
CA LYS A 107 -1.28 -7.10 12.03
C LYS A 107 -0.10 -6.55 11.24
N SER A 108 0.59 -5.58 11.81
CA SER A 108 1.77 -5.03 11.16
C SER A 108 2.86 -6.09 11.03
N THR A 109 3.74 -5.92 10.03
CA THR A 109 4.88 -6.82 9.84
C THR A 109 6.08 -6.41 10.69
N LEU A 110 6.11 -5.15 11.12
CA LEU A 110 7.17 -4.63 11.97
C LEU A 110 6.60 -4.40 13.37
N LYS A 111 7.39 -4.74 14.38
CA LYS A 111 6.92 -4.60 15.77
C LYS A 111 6.93 -3.16 16.23
N LYS A 112 7.77 -2.32 15.62
CA LYS A 112 7.92 -0.93 16.00
C LYS A 112 7.74 -0.05 14.78
N PRO A 113 7.40 1.22 14.96
CA PRO A 113 7.35 2.14 13.83
C PRO A 113 8.70 2.19 13.12
N ILE A 114 8.67 2.47 11.81
CA ILE A 114 9.87 2.53 11.01
C ILE A 114 10.83 3.56 11.58
N ARG A 115 10.32 4.73 11.98
CA ARG A 115 11.11 5.75 12.62
C ARG A 115 11.11 5.51 14.10
N ASN A 116 11.76 4.52 14.51
CA ASN A 116 11.80 4.19 15.91
C ASN A 116 13.03 4.79 16.57
N LYS A 117 12.87 5.25 17.70
CA LYS A 117 14.02 5.70 18.40
C LYS A 117 13.95 5.41 19.80
#